data_67bc9181bdb4db811f15b05487f2a3d8
#
_entry.id   67bc9181bdb4db811f15b05487f2a3d8
#
_cell.length_a   1.000
_cell.length_b   1.000
_cell.length_c   1.000
_cell.angle_alpha   90.00
_cell.angle_beta   90.00
_cell.angle_gamma   90.00
#
_symmetry.space_group_name_H-M   'P 1'
#
loop_
_entity.id
_entity.type
_entity.pdbx_description
1 polymer ?
#
loop_
_entity_poly.entity_id
_entity_poly.type
_entity_poly.pdbx_seq_one_letter_code
_entity_poly.pdbx_strand_id
1 'polypeptide(L)'
;MKRILLFVCIQFFLLASFAGETINFCKGWKFHLGDAGKGASSSSYNDSQWRILNIPHDWSIEGTYKQFENGTDWQSGFLPAGISWYRKTFTIPSKWKNK
;
A
#
# COMPACT_ATOMS: atom_id res chain seq x y z
N MET A 1 52.20 3.30 -1.79
CA MET A 1 51.16 4.29 -2.03
C MET A 1 49.97 3.73 -2.80
N LYS A 2 50.17 3.01 -3.89
CA LYS A 2 49.02 2.44 -4.65
C LYS A 2 48.16 1.44 -3.89
N ARG A 3 48.71 0.69 -2.94
CA ARG A 3 47.98 -0.27 -2.08
C ARG A 3 47.08 0.40 -1.05
N ILE A 4 47.47 1.55 -0.51
CA ILE A 4 46.69 2.33 0.47
C ILE A 4 45.48 2.99 -0.17
N LEU A 5 45.62 3.47 -1.41
CA LEU A 5 44.50 4.07 -2.16
C LEU A 5 43.42 3.06 -2.49
N LEU A 6 43.79 1.83 -2.85
CA LEU A 6 42.84 0.74 -3.11
C LEU A 6 42.03 0.38 -1.82
N PHE A 7 42.68 0.38 -0.67
CA PHE A 7 42.07 0.07 0.60
C PHE A 7 41.02 1.13 1.02
N VAL A 8 41.32 2.39 0.80
CA VAL A 8 40.40 3.51 1.05
C VAL A 8 39.17 3.45 0.12
N CYS A 9 39.33 3.12 -1.14
CA CYS A 9 38.23 2.95 -2.07
C CYS A 9 37.30 1.79 -1.69
N ILE A 10 37.84 0.68 -1.23
CA ILE A 10 37.06 -0.49 -0.76
C ILE A 10 36.27 -0.13 0.52
N GLN A 11 36.83 0.61 1.43
CA GLN A 11 36.11 1.07 2.63
C GLN A 11 34.98 2.04 2.29
N PHE A 12 35.18 2.93 1.34
CA PHE A 12 34.14 3.85 0.88
C PHE A 12 32.97 3.12 0.23
N PHE A 13 33.25 2.04 -0.51
CA PHE A 13 32.23 1.21 -1.13
C PHE A 13 31.39 0.43 -0.09
N LEU A 14 32.02 -0.03 0.99
CA LEU A 14 31.34 -0.72 2.09
C LEU A 14 30.41 0.22 2.87
N LEU A 15 30.76 1.47 3.04
CA LEU A 15 29.92 2.47 3.71
C LEU A 15 28.67 2.82 2.88
N ALA A 16 28.76 2.79 1.56
CA ALA A 16 27.61 3.03 0.67
C ALA A 16 26.57 1.92 0.72
N SER A 17 26.94 0.69 1.10
CA SER A 17 26.00 -0.45 1.17
C SER A 17 25.07 -0.44 2.39
N PHE A 18 25.23 0.49 3.33
CA PHE A 18 24.36 0.66 4.50
C PHE A 18 23.33 1.79 4.35
N ALA A 19 23.16 2.35 3.14
CA ALA A 19 22.28 3.48 2.88
C ALA A 19 20.82 3.07 2.71
N GLY A 20 20.16 2.71 3.81
CA GLY A 20 18.72 2.55 3.86
C GLY A 20 18.17 1.27 3.22
N GLU A 21 16.95 0.98 3.52
CA GLU A 21 16.21 -0.16 3.01
C GLU A 21 14.87 0.32 2.46
N THR A 22 14.52 -0.08 1.22
CA THR A 22 13.26 0.25 0.59
C THR A 22 12.40 -1.00 0.47
N ILE A 23 11.16 -0.93 0.99
CA ILE A 23 10.19 -2.00 0.89
C ILE A 23 9.05 -1.57 -0.03
N ASN A 24 8.64 -2.45 -0.96
CA ASN A 24 7.49 -2.21 -1.79
C ASN A 24 6.20 -2.45 -0.99
N PHE A 25 5.51 -1.36 -0.65
CA PHE A 25 4.29 -1.37 0.14
C PHE A 25 3.01 -1.41 -0.69
N CYS A 26 3.10 -1.36 -2.02
CA CYS A 26 1.95 -1.27 -2.93
C CYS A 26 1.32 -2.62 -3.26
N LYS A 27 1.96 -3.73 -2.92
CA LYS A 27 1.50 -5.07 -3.28
C LYS A 27 0.73 -5.77 -2.15
N GLY A 28 -0.21 -6.61 -2.56
CA GLY A 28 -0.88 -7.54 -1.64
C GLY A 28 -1.83 -6.88 -0.66
N TRP A 29 -2.51 -5.83 -1.08
CA TRP A 29 -3.57 -5.21 -0.29
C TRP A 29 -4.87 -6.02 -0.39
N LYS A 30 -5.60 -6.07 0.71
CA LYS A 30 -6.96 -6.63 0.75
C LYS A 30 -7.97 -5.54 0.47
N PHE A 31 -8.93 -5.83 -0.39
CA PHE A 31 -9.97 -4.89 -0.81
C PHE A 31 -11.36 -5.44 -0.54
N HIS A 32 -12.23 -4.59 -0.02
CA HIS A 32 -13.65 -4.87 0.21
C HIS A 32 -14.49 -3.67 -0.23
N LEU A 33 -15.45 -3.92 -1.12
CA LEU A 33 -16.43 -2.92 -1.52
C LEU A 33 -17.58 -2.94 -0.52
N GLY A 34 -17.94 -1.76 -0.01
CA GLY A 34 -18.95 -1.59 1.00
C GLY A 34 -18.37 -1.46 2.41
N ASP A 35 -19.25 -1.25 3.39
CA ASP A 35 -18.84 -1.15 4.78
C ASP A 35 -18.47 -2.52 5.35
N ALA A 36 -17.33 -2.61 6.00
CA ALA A 36 -16.83 -3.84 6.59
C ALA A 36 -17.16 -3.97 8.10
N GLY A 37 -17.82 -2.97 8.67
CA GLY A 37 -18.17 -2.94 10.10
C GLY A 37 -17.05 -2.46 11.01
N LYS A 38 -17.34 -2.41 12.31
CA LYS A 38 -16.49 -1.75 13.31
C LYS A 38 -15.14 -2.43 13.56
N GLY A 39 -15.01 -3.72 13.28
CA GLY A 39 -13.79 -4.47 13.57
C GLY A 39 -12.73 -4.43 12.48
N ALA A 40 -13.01 -3.83 11.34
CA ALA A 40 -12.16 -3.94 10.15
C ALA A 40 -10.78 -3.27 10.29
N SER A 41 -10.62 -2.33 11.20
CA SER A 41 -9.33 -1.71 11.52
C SER A 41 -8.45 -2.53 12.47
N SER A 42 -8.99 -3.56 13.08
CA SER A 42 -8.24 -4.44 13.98
C SER A 42 -7.29 -5.35 13.22
N SER A 43 -6.09 -5.59 13.77
CA SER A 43 -5.13 -6.54 13.21
C SER A 43 -5.64 -8.00 13.24
N SER A 44 -6.58 -8.30 14.12
CA SER A 44 -7.19 -9.62 14.25
C SER A 44 -8.40 -9.86 13.35
N TYR A 45 -8.82 -8.84 12.58
CA TYR A 45 -9.96 -8.97 11.69
C TYR A 45 -9.72 -10.03 10.61
N ASN A 46 -10.74 -10.86 10.35
CA ASN A 46 -10.65 -11.89 9.32
C ASN A 46 -11.01 -11.31 7.94
N ASP A 47 -10.01 -11.06 7.14
CA ASP A 47 -10.15 -10.56 5.76
C ASP A 47 -9.86 -11.62 4.69
N SER A 48 -9.95 -12.90 5.05
CA SER A 48 -9.62 -14.01 4.15
C SER A 48 -10.46 -14.06 2.88
N GLN A 49 -11.69 -13.53 2.93
CA GLN A 49 -12.61 -13.48 1.80
C GLN A 49 -12.45 -12.21 0.94
N TRP A 50 -11.59 -11.29 1.35
CA TRP A 50 -11.39 -10.06 0.62
C TRP A 50 -10.52 -10.28 -0.61
N ARG A 51 -10.77 -9.48 -1.64
CA ARG A 51 -10.00 -9.50 -2.88
C ARG A 51 -8.56 -8.99 -2.63
N ILE A 52 -7.58 -9.68 -3.21
CA ILE A 52 -6.17 -9.24 -3.15
C ILE A 52 -5.87 -8.42 -4.41
N LEU A 53 -5.28 -7.24 -4.23
CA LEU A 53 -4.88 -6.38 -5.32
C LEU A 53 -3.66 -5.52 -4.95
N ASN A 54 -3.13 -4.85 -5.94
CA ASN A 54 -2.05 -3.89 -5.76
C ASN A 54 -2.61 -2.47 -5.81
N ILE A 55 -2.00 -1.54 -5.07
CA ILE A 55 -2.35 -0.12 -5.12
C ILE A 55 -1.34 0.65 -5.97
N PRO A 56 -1.73 1.76 -6.58
CA PRO A 56 -3.05 2.41 -6.53
C PRO A 56 -4.14 1.61 -7.24
N HIS A 57 -5.36 1.69 -6.75
CA HIS A 57 -6.54 1.05 -7.31
C HIS A 57 -7.75 1.97 -7.14
N ASP A 58 -8.56 2.09 -8.18
CA ASP A 58 -9.82 2.82 -8.14
C ASP A 58 -10.96 1.87 -8.51
N TRP A 59 -11.74 1.45 -7.51
CA TRP A 59 -12.82 0.50 -7.71
C TRP A 59 -13.97 1.05 -8.54
N SER A 60 -14.16 2.37 -8.54
CA SER A 60 -15.27 2.97 -9.25
C SER A 60 -15.17 2.80 -10.77
N ILE A 61 -13.97 2.73 -11.31
CA ILE A 61 -13.75 2.47 -12.75
C ILE A 61 -14.14 1.05 -13.18
N GLU A 62 -14.25 0.11 -12.25
CA GLU A 62 -14.70 -1.25 -12.50
C GLU A 62 -16.23 -1.33 -12.57
N GLY A 63 -16.93 -0.29 -12.15
CA GLY A 63 -18.39 -0.21 -12.18
C GLY A 63 -18.96 0.23 -13.53
N THR A 64 -20.26 0.20 -13.60
CA THR A 64 -21.01 0.62 -14.80
C THR A 64 -21.45 2.08 -14.65
N TYR A 65 -21.31 2.86 -15.72
CA TYR A 65 -21.88 4.20 -15.78
C TYR A 65 -23.39 4.13 -15.64
N LYS A 66 -23.94 4.94 -14.74
CA LYS A 66 -25.37 5.07 -14.55
C LYS A 66 -25.78 6.54 -14.65
N GLN A 67 -26.86 6.78 -15.35
CA GLN A 67 -27.51 8.08 -15.37
C GLN A 67 -28.59 8.11 -14.29
N PHE A 68 -28.77 9.16 -13.64
CA PHE A 68 -29.17 9.23 -12.27
C PHE A 68 -30.51 9.65 -11.83
N GLU A 69 -30.83 9.09 -10.72
CA GLU A 69 -32.00 9.39 -9.91
C GLU A 69 -31.74 10.44 -8.80
N ASN A 70 -30.48 10.63 -8.40
CA ASN A 70 -30.13 11.36 -7.18
C ASN A 70 -29.30 12.66 -7.35
N GLY A 71 -29.09 13.15 -8.54
CA GLY A 71 -28.56 14.49 -8.79
C GLY A 71 -27.12 14.81 -8.39
N THR A 72 -26.41 13.90 -7.71
CA THR A 72 -25.03 14.12 -7.25
C THR A 72 -23.97 13.30 -8.00
N ASP A 73 -24.41 12.43 -8.85
CA ASP A 73 -23.54 11.43 -9.49
C ASP A 73 -22.64 12.01 -10.58
N TRP A 74 -22.93 13.21 -11.03
CA TRP A 74 -22.04 13.96 -11.93
C TRP A 74 -20.67 14.25 -11.27
N GLN A 75 -20.60 14.31 -9.93
CA GLN A 75 -19.35 14.53 -9.19
C GLN A 75 -18.39 13.34 -9.28
N SER A 76 -18.90 12.15 -9.47
CA SER A 76 -18.13 10.92 -9.70
C SER A 76 -18.01 10.52 -11.17
N GLY A 77 -18.38 11.42 -12.11
CA GLY A 77 -18.38 11.13 -13.53
C GLY A 77 -19.39 10.05 -13.93
N PHE A 78 -20.49 9.93 -13.17
CA PHE A 78 -21.51 8.88 -13.35
C PHE A 78 -21.01 7.45 -13.10
N LEU A 79 -19.88 7.30 -12.45
CA LEU A 79 -19.40 6.03 -11.93
C LEU A 79 -19.93 5.79 -10.50
N PRO A 80 -19.99 4.53 -10.04
CA PRO A 80 -20.44 4.25 -8.69
C PRO A 80 -19.52 4.90 -7.66
N ALA A 81 -20.13 5.39 -6.59
CA ALA A 81 -19.44 5.97 -5.44
C ALA A 81 -19.91 5.28 -4.16
N GLY A 82 -19.15 5.39 -3.09
CA GLY A 82 -19.51 4.80 -1.80
C GLY A 82 -18.29 4.41 -0.98
N ILE A 83 -18.55 3.61 0.05
CA ILE A 83 -17.52 3.17 0.99
C ILE A 83 -16.80 1.95 0.43
N SER A 84 -15.49 1.94 0.57
CA SER A 84 -14.65 0.78 0.33
C SER A 84 -13.52 0.73 1.37
N TRP A 85 -12.95 -0.45 1.53
CA TRP A 85 -11.88 -0.68 2.48
C TRP A 85 -10.66 -1.26 1.79
N TYR A 86 -9.50 -0.77 2.19
CA TYR A 86 -8.21 -1.34 1.85
C TYR A 86 -7.49 -1.71 3.13
N ARG A 87 -7.09 -2.97 3.25
CA ARG A 87 -6.36 -3.48 4.42
C ARG A 87 -5.05 -4.09 4.03
N LYS A 88 -4.03 -3.80 4.81
CA LYS A 88 -2.75 -4.48 4.73
C LYS A 88 -2.22 -4.69 6.13
N THR A 89 -1.85 -5.93 6.43
CA THR A 89 -1.15 -6.28 7.66
C THR A 89 0.34 -6.39 7.36
N PHE A 90 1.16 -5.78 8.18
CA PHE A 90 2.61 -5.82 8.04
C PHE A 90 3.28 -5.84 9.40
N THR A 91 4.49 -6.38 9.45
CA THR A 91 5.31 -6.41 10.66
C THR A 91 6.43 -5.39 10.52
N ILE A 92 6.57 -4.52 11.52
CA ILE A 92 7.69 -3.58 11.57
C ILE A 92 8.96 -4.35 11.96
N PRO A 93 10.01 -4.34 11.13
CA PRO A 93 11.27 -4.97 11.51
C PRO A 93 11.81 -4.42 12.83
N SER A 94 12.34 -5.28 13.69
CA SER A 94 12.84 -4.86 15.00
C SER A 94 13.92 -3.78 14.92
N LYS A 95 14.73 -3.80 13.88
CA LYS A 95 15.75 -2.77 13.60
C LYS A 95 15.19 -1.37 13.35
N TRP A 96 13.88 -1.24 13.08
CA TRP A 96 13.23 0.05 12.84
C TRP A 96 12.54 0.64 14.05
N LYS A 97 12.41 -0.11 15.13
CA LYS A 97 11.59 0.29 16.30
C LYS A 97 12.08 1.54 17.03
N ASN A 98 13.34 1.90 16.88
CA ASN A 98 13.94 3.06 17.53
C ASN A 98 14.30 4.19 16.55
N LYS A 99 13.68 4.23 15.40
CA LYS A 99 13.91 5.25 14.38
C LYS A 99 12.76 6.24 14.27
#